data_1e13579b352ca9f0d800630e4b24047d
#
_entry.id   1e13579b352ca9f0d800630e4b24047d
#
_cell.length_a   1.000
_cell.length_b   1.000
_cell.length_c   1.000
_cell.angle_alpha   90.00
_cell.angle_beta   90.00
_cell.angle_gamma   90.00
#
_symmetry.space_group_name_H-M   'P 1'
#
loop_
_entity.id
_entity.type
_entity.pdbx_description
1 polymer ?
#
loop_
_entity_poly.entity_id
_entity_poly.type
_entity_poly.pdbx_seq_one_letter_code
_entity_poly.pdbx_strand_id
1 'polypeptide(L)'
;MINNKNVIEMGLRRINQVIFSIFLLIGGCVAPPDYSDGLLENVPAIVDETDYFSLSLLGDDYSEDKEWELSLMTDSTDTILTTLVLADLSISNTDSSILFMMNDSGDTVFQPILLGNVVWSSDIAVNLIGSPKKISFKGDNFTGRLEYQILKK
;
A
#
# COMPACT_ATOMS: atom_id res chain seq x y z
N MET A 1 22.53 35.21 61.08
CA MET A 1 23.39 35.13 59.92
C MET A 1 22.90 33.96 59.05
N ILE A 2 22.19 34.20 57.97
CA ILE A 2 21.70 33.16 57.10
C ILE A 2 22.88 32.67 56.27
N ASN A 3 23.16 31.37 56.31
CA ASN A 3 24.33 30.77 55.69
C ASN A 3 24.14 30.73 54.17
N ASN A 4 24.81 31.60 53.43
CA ASN A 4 24.73 31.75 51.96
C ASN A 4 24.96 30.44 51.18
N LYS A 5 25.66 29.46 51.75
CA LYS A 5 25.86 28.15 51.13
C LYS A 5 24.55 27.37 50.94
N ASN A 6 23.66 27.39 51.89
CA ASN A 6 22.39 26.65 51.82
C ASN A 6 21.41 27.24 50.80
N VAL A 7 21.49 28.54 50.54
CA VAL A 7 20.64 29.20 49.54
C VAL A 7 21.11 28.86 48.13
N ILE A 8 22.43 28.78 47.92
CA ILE A 8 23.02 28.41 46.60
C ILE A 8 22.75 26.95 46.28
N GLU A 9 22.87 26.02 47.23
CA GLU A 9 22.58 24.59 47.00
C GLU A 9 21.10 24.33 46.72
N MET A 10 20.18 25.03 47.39
CA MET A 10 18.75 24.93 47.10
C MET A 10 18.41 25.47 45.72
N GLY A 11 19.03 26.54 45.28
CA GLY A 11 18.90 27.08 43.91
C GLY A 11 19.36 26.09 42.83
N LEU A 12 20.54 25.48 43.00
CA LEU A 12 21.08 24.50 42.06
C LEU A 12 20.20 23.25 41.96
N ARG A 13 19.65 22.73 43.05
CA ARG A 13 18.74 21.58 43.04
C ARG A 13 17.45 21.88 42.28
N ARG A 14 16.88 23.07 42.42
CA ARG A 14 15.66 23.46 41.68
C ARG A 14 15.94 23.63 40.18
N ILE A 15 17.07 24.20 39.81
CA ILE A 15 17.49 24.35 38.39
C ILE A 15 17.68 22.97 37.74
N ASN A 16 18.36 22.03 38.42
CA ASN A 16 18.53 20.67 37.90
C ASN A 16 17.20 19.91 37.73
N GLN A 17 16.24 20.10 38.67
CA GLN A 17 14.92 19.51 38.54
C GLN A 17 14.13 20.06 37.33
N VAL A 18 14.21 21.36 37.08
CA VAL A 18 13.55 22.01 35.95
C VAL A 18 14.18 21.56 34.63
N ILE A 19 15.50 21.49 34.54
CA ILE A 19 16.22 21.01 33.35
C ILE A 19 15.87 19.55 33.06
N PHE A 20 15.83 18.69 34.08
CA PHE A 20 15.47 17.28 33.93
C PHE A 20 14.02 17.10 33.48
N SER A 21 13.08 17.93 33.96
CA SER A 21 11.67 17.90 33.50
C SER A 21 11.52 18.38 32.06
N ILE A 22 12.31 19.34 31.61
CA ILE A 22 12.29 19.82 30.23
C ILE A 22 12.85 18.75 29.29
N PHE A 23 13.89 18.01 29.68
CA PHE A 23 14.44 16.90 28.86
C PHE A 23 13.45 15.74 28.69
N LEU A 24 12.61 15.45 29.70
CA LEU A 24 11.56 14.44 29.63
C LEU A 24 10.42 14.82 28.66
N LEU A 25 10.17 16.09 28.43
CA LEU A 25 9.11 16.57 27.53
C LEU A 25 9.53 16.59 26.06
N ILE A 26 10.83 16.55 25.76
CA ILE A 26 11.35 16.61 24.39
C ILE A 26 11.51 15.20 23.77
N GLY A 27 11.54 14.14 24.60
CA GLY A 27 11.77 12.76 24.16
C GLY A 27 10.53 12.00 23.65
N GLY A 28 9.35 12.63 23.60
CA GLY A 28 8.08 11.94 23.37
C GLY A 28 7.43 12.08 22.01
N CYS A 29 8.01 12.81 21.06
CA CYS A 29 7.50 12.81 19.69
C CYS A 29 8.14 11.66 18.88
N VAL A 30 7.61 10.45 19.05
CA VAL A 30 7.76 9.42 18.02
C VAL A 30 6.79 9.85 16.92
N ALA A 31 7.31 10.17 15.73
CA ALA A 31 6.48 10.37 14.55
C ALA A 31 5.60 9.11 14.39
N PRO A 32 4.29 9.24 14.11
CA PRO A 32 3.50 8.08 13.77
C PRO A 32 4.17 7.37 12.59
N PRO A 33 4.11 6.02 12.51
CA PRO A 33 4.64 5.31 11.36
C PRO A 33 4.00 5.88 10.09
N ASP A 34 4.79 6.08 9.06
CA ASP A 34 4.38 6.74 7.80
C ASP A 34 3.24 5.99 7.08
N TYR A 35 2.92 4.74 7.46
CA TYR A 35 1.87 3.90 6.89
C TYR A 35 0.90 3.44 7.98
N SER A 36 -0.25 4.11 8.05
CA SER A 36 -1.34 3.76 8.98
C SER A 36 -2.29 2.69 8.45
N ASP A 37 -2.12 2.21 7.23
CA ASP A 37 -3.02 1.27 6.53
C ASP A 37 -2.72 -0.22 6.77
N GLY A 38 -1.64 -0.53 7.50
CA GLY A 38 -1.26 -1.89 7.85
C GLY A 38 -0.62 -2.71 6.73
N LEU A 39 -0.33 -2.11 5.57
CA LEU A 39 0.43 -2.77 4.51
C LEU A 39 1.88 -2.97 4.96
N LEU A 40 2.40 -4.16 4.67
CA LEU A 40 3.82 -4.46 4.83
C LEU A 40 4.54 -4.21 3.50
N GLU A 41 5.70 -3.59 3.58
CA GLU A 41 6.55 -3.32 2.43
C GLU A 41 6.95 -4.61 1.72
N ASN A 42 6.81 -4.64 0.39
CA ASN A 42 7.11 -5.77 -0.49
C ASN A 42 6.33 -7.07 -0.19
N VAL A 43 5.19 -6.95 0.51
CA VAL A 43 4.31 -8.09 0.80
C VAL A 43 2.92 -7.80 0.21
N PRO A 44 2.53 -8.48 -0.90
CA PRO A 44 1.18 -8.34 -1.44
C PRO A 44 0.11 -8.77 -0.44
N ALA A 45 -0.85 -7.91 -0.16
CA ALA A 45 -2.05 -8.23 0.61
C ALA A 45 -3.19 -8.57 -0.35
N ILE A 46 -3.79 -9.75 -0.17
CA ILE A 46 -4.83 -10.29 -1.07
C ILE A 46 -6.10 -10.57 -0.28
N VAL A 47 -7.23 -10.19 -0.88
CA VAL A 47 -8.57 -10.71 -0.53
C VAL A 47 -9.11 -11.37 -1.79
N ASP A 48 -9.56 -12.62 -1.70
CA ASP A 48 -10.07 -13.41 -2.82
C ASP A 48 -11.35 -14.15 -2.40
N GLU A 49 -12.46 -13.62 -2.85
CA GLU A 49 -13.81 -14.08 -2.55
C GLU A 49 -14.57 -14.40 -3.85
N THR A 50 -15.75 -15.01 -3.75
CA THR A 50 -16.53 -15.43 -4.93
C THR A 50 -17.13 -14.27 -5.73
N ASP A 51 -17.20 -13.08 -5.17
CA ASP A 51 -17.75 -11.86 -5.78
C ASP A 51 -16.78 -10.66 -5.73
N TYR A 52 -15.63 -10.83 -5.08
CA TYR A 52 -14.66 -9.76 -4.87
C TYR A 52 -13.22 -10.27 -4.87
N PHE A 53 -12.34 -9.51 -5.51
CA PHE A 53 -10.90 -9.68 -5.42
C PHE A 53 -10.24 -8.34 -5.14
N SER A 54 -9.21 -8.32 -4.28
CA SER A 54 -8.31 -7.18 -4.16
C SER A 54 -6.86 -7.60 -3.99
N LEU A 55 -6.00 -6.83 -4.60
CA LEU A 55 -4.54 -6.84 -4.46
C LEU A 55 -4.10 -5.47 -3.97
N SER A 56 -3.38 -5.41 -2.85
CA SER A 56 -2.71 -4.20 -2.38
C SER A 56 -1.23 -4.49 -2.16
N LEU A 57 -0.37 -3.68 -2.75
CA LEU A 57 1.09 -3.79 -2.65
C LEU A 57 1.68 -2.42 -2.36
N LEU A 58 2.51 -2.36 -1.32
CA LEU A 58 3.46 -1.27 -1.07
C LEU A 58 4.84 -1.78 -1.49
N GLY A 59 5.31 -1.35 -2.66
CA GLY A 59 6.60 -1.75 -3.21
C GLY A 59 7.71 -0.77 -2.86
N ASP A 60 8.90 -1.32 -2.56
CA ASP A 60 10.18 -0.62 -2.52
C ASP A 60 11.20 -1.50 -3.24
N ASP A 61 11.57 -1.12 -4.47
CA ASP A 61 12.38 -1.94 -5.40
C ASP A 61 11.84 -3.37 -5.59
N TYR A 62 10.52 -3.54 -5.54
CA TYR A 62 9.88 -4.85 -5.65
C TYR A 62 10.10 -5.46 -7.05
N SER A 63 10.72 -6.65 -7.09
CA SER A 63 11.14 -7.32 -8.33
C SER A 63 10.76 -8.80 -8.33
N GLU A 64 9.53 -9.13 -7.91
CA GLU A 64 9.00 -10.49 -7.92
C GLU A 64 7.85 -10.63 -8.92
N ASP A 65 7.75 -11.82 -9.51
CA ASP A 65 6.62 -12.25 -10.33
C ASP A 65 5.64 -13.03 -9.45
N LYS A 66 4.39 -12.61 -9.41
CA LYS A 66 3.32 -13.26 -8.64
C LYS A 66 2.10 -13.47 -9.52
N GLU A 67 1.44 -14.61 -9.28
CA GLU A 67 0.17 -14.95 -9.91
C GLU A 67 -0.83 -15.41 -8.85
N TRP A 68 -2.09 -15.02 -9.04
CA TRP A 68 -3.20 -15.41 -8.17
C TRP A 68 -4.35 -15.93 -9.03
N GLU A 69 -4.74 -17.19 -8.82
CA GLU A 69 -5.98 -17.73 -9.37
C GLU A 69 -7.14 -17.11 -8.60
N LEU A 70 -8.20 -16.69 -9.31
CA LEU A 70 -9.35 -16.03 -8.73
C LEU A 70 -10.42 -17.02 -8.31
N SER A 71 -10.93 -16.88 -7.08
CA SER A 71 -12.14 -17.55 -6.60
C SER A 71 -13.42 -16.95 -7.18
N LEU A 72 -13.32 -15.85 -7.92
CA LEU A 72 -14.43 -15.08 -8.48
C LEU A 72 -15.32 -15.95 -9.37
N MET A 73 -16.63 -15.98 -9.06
CA MET A 73 -17.63 -16.72 -9.82
C MET A 73 -18.47 -15.75 -10.65
N THR A 74 -18.25 -15.75 -11.96
CA THR A 74 -19.00 -14.91 -12.90
C THR A 74 -19.63 -15.72 -14.01
N ASP A 75 -20.75 -15.23 -14.54
CA ASP A 75 -21.39 -15.73 -15.74
C ASP A 75 -21.48 -14.64 -16.83
N SER A 76 -21.93 -15.01 -18.02
CA SER A 76 -21.98 -14.10 -19.16
C SER A 76 -22.96 -12.93 -19.01
N THR A 77 -23.82 -12.93 -18.02
CA THR A 77 -24.78 -11.83 -17.75
C THR A 77 -24.24 -10.84 -16.73
N ASP A 78 -23.16 -11.21 -16.03
CA ASP A 78 -22.57 -10.36 -15.00
C ASP A 78 -21.77 -9.19 -15.60
N THR A 79 -21.63 -8.18 -14.78
CA THR A 79 -20.72 -7.06 -14.99
C THR A 79 -19.72 -7.02 -13.83
N ILE A 80 -18.48 -6.76 -14.10
CA ILE A 80 -17.46 -6.50 -13.07
C ILE A 80 -17.12 -5.02 -13.06
N LEU A 81 -17.00 -4.45 -11.85
CA LEU A 81 -16.31 -3.17 -11.64
C LEU A 81 -14.85 -3.48 -11.37
N THR A 82 -13.96 -2.98 -12.20
CA THR A 82 -12.52 -3.05 -11.93
C THR A 82 -11.97 -1.66 -11.60
N THR A 83 -11.11 -1.60 -10.58
CA THR A 83 -10.52 -0.35 -10.09
C THR A 83 -9.02 -0.53 -9.94
N LEU A 84 -8.26 0.46 -10.40
CA LEU A 84 -6.81 0.55 -10.24
C LEU A 84 -6.44 1.88 -9.60
N VAL A 85 -5.66 1.82 -8.53
CA VAL A 85 -5.04 2.97 -7.89
C VAL A 85 -3.52 2.76 -7.90
N LEU A 86 -2.81 3.73 -8.45
CA LEU A 86 -1.37 3.83 -8.37
C LEU A 86 -1.03 5.16 -7.71
N ALA A 87 -0.25 5.12 -6.64
CA ALA A 87 0.17 6.29 -5.89
C ALA A 87 1.64 6.19 -5.50
N ASP A 88 2.26 7.33 -5.28
CA ASP A 88 3.64 7.46 -4.81
C ASP A 88 4.66 6.70 -5.69
N LEU A 89 4.34 6.59 -7.00
CA LEU A 89 5.21 5.90 -7.94
C LEU A 89 6.52 6.65 -8.14
N SER A 90 7.62 5.94 -7.88
CA SER A 90 8.97 6.32 -8.27
C SER A 90 9.41 5.45 -9.43
N ILE A 91 9.41 6.00 -10.65
CA ILE A 91 9.69 5.25 -11.87
C ILE A 91 11.06 5.65 -12.39
N SER A 92 11.94 4.66 -12.58
CA SER A 92 13.16 4.83 -13.33
C SER A 92 12.95 4.47 -14.81
N ASN A 93 13.85 4.88 -15.70
CA ASN A 93 13.77 4.55 -17.13
C ASN A 93 13.91 3.06 -17.45
N THR A 94 14.25 2.23 -16.45
CA THR A 94 14.46 0.79 -16.59
C THR A 94 13.30 -0.01 -16.01
N ASP A 95 12.36 0.62 -15.30
CA ASP A 95 11.23 -0.06 -14.67
C ASP A 95 10.21 -0.47 -15.72
N SER A 96 9.80 -1.73 -15.68
CA SER A 96 8.84 -2.30 -16.62
C SER A 96 7.81 -3.21 -15.93
N SER A 97 7.39 -2.81 -14.73
CA SER A 97 6.37 -3.55 -13.97
C SER A 97 5.05 -3.62 -14.71
N ILE A 98 4.41 -4.79 -14.70
CA ILE A 98 3.21 -5.07 -15.49
C ILE A 98 2.17 -5.80 -14.64
N LEU A 99 0.92 -5.36 -14.72
CA LEU A 99 -0.26 -6.03 -14.17
C LEU A 99 -1.09 -6.62 -15.31
N PHE A 100 -1.56 -7.86 -15.17
CA PHE A 100 -2.46 -8.51 -16.11
C PHE A 100 -3.68 -9.07 -15.39
N MET A 101 -4.83 -9.03 -16.07
CA MET A 101 -5.97 -9.89 -15.80
C MET A 101 -6.18 -10.81 -16.98
N MET A 102 -6.29 -12.11 -16.72
CA MET A 102 -6.55 -13.14 -17.73
C MET A 102 -7.92 -13.78 -17.51
N ASN A 103 -8.57 -14.17 -18.58
CA ASN A 103 -9.84 -14.89 -18.55
C ASN A 103 -9.65 -16.41 -18.49
N ASP A 104 -10.75 -17.15 -18.48
CA ASP A 104 -10.83 -18.61 -18.49
C ASP A 104 -10.26 -19.27 -19.75
N SER A 105 -10.14 -18.54 -20.86
CA SER A 105 -9.48 -18.99 -22.09
C SER A 105 -7.98 -18.76 -22.09
N GLY A 106 -7.45 -18.05 -21.08
CA GLY A 106 -6.05 -17.67 -20.98
C GLY A 106 -5.69 -16.38 -21.74
N ASP A 107 -6.69 -15.65 -22.25
CA ASP A 107 -6.46 -14.38 -22.92
C ASP A 107 -6.26 -13.27 -21.89
N THR A 108 -5.33 -12.35 -22.17
CA THR A 108 -5.17 -11.11 -21.40
C THR A 108 -6.29 -10.16 -21.76
N VAL A 109 -7.16 -9.85 -20.78
CA VAL A 109 -8.36 -9.03 -20.98
C VAL A 109 -8.24 -7.64 -20.35
N PHE A 110 -7.21 -7.45 -19.53
CA PHE A 110 -6.87 -6.15 -18.95
C PHE A 110 -5.37 -6.06 -18.69
N GLN A 111 -4.75 -4.98 -19.15
CA GLN A 111 -3.34 -4.69 -18.95
C GLN A 111 -3.15 -3.18 -18.90
N PRO A 112 -3.16 -2.59 -17.70
CA PRO A 112 -2.91 -1.16 -17.54
C PRO A 112 -1.43 -0.82 -17.73
N ILE A 113 -1.18 0.43 -18.11
CA ILE A 113 0.17 1.00 -18.15
C ILE A 113 0.50 1.58 -16.77
N LEU A 114 1.59 1.12 -16.14
CA LEU A 114 2.01 1.52 -14.80
C LEU A 114 3.10 2.60 -14.86
N LEU A 115 2.82 3.74 -15.51
CA LEU A 115 3.80 4.81 -15.76
C LEU A 115 3.61 6.08 -14.94
N GLY A 116 2.69 6.11 -13.99
CA GLY A 116 2.44 7.29 -13.16
C GLY A 116 1.29 7.08 -12.19
N ASN A 117 1.12 8.02 -11.28
CA ASN A 117 0.00 8.01 -10.35
C ASN A 117 -1.32 8.07 -11.12
N VAL A 118 -2.24 7.17 -10.82
CA VAL A 118 -3.55 7.09 -11.47
C VAL A 118 -4.61 6.54 -10.50
N VAL A 119 -5.82 7.03 -10.65
CA VAL A 119 -7.03 6.41 -10.12
C VAL A 119 -7.95 6.17 -11.31
N TRP A 120 -8.24 4.91 -11.58
CA TRP A 120 -9.06 4.51 -12.71
C TRP A 120 -10.05 3.44 -12.29
N SER A 121 -11.27 3.48 -12.86
CA SER A 121 -12.26 2.43 -12.69
C SER A 121 -13.12 2.29 -13.94
N SER A 122 -13.61 1.08 -14.20
CA SER A 122 -14.50 0.78 -15.32
C SER A 122 -15.41 -0.39 -15.00
N ASP A 123 -16.63 -0.32 -15.50
CA ASP A 123 -17.53 -1.45 -15.60
C ASP A 123 -17.25 -2.23 -16.88
N ILE A 124 -17.07 -3.54 -16.77
CA ILE A 124 -16.76 -4.43 -17.89
C ILE A 124 -17.78 -5.60 -17.89
N ALA A 125 -18.48 -5.77 -18.97
CA ALA A 125 -19.42 -6.89 -19.12
C ALA A 125 -18.64 -8.19 -19.37
N VAL A 126 -18.93 -9.23 -18.60
CA VAL A 126 -18.24 -10.54 -18.69
C VAL A 126 -18.38 -11.19 -20.04
N ASN A 127 -19.52 -11.00 -20.73
CA ASN A 127 -19.73 -11.55 -22.09
C ASN A 127 -18.77 -10.99 -23.13
N LEU A 128 -18.09 -9.87 -22.86
CA LEU A 128 -17.12 -9.28 -23.78
C LEU A 128 -15.70 -9.78 -23.57
N ILE A 129 -15.36 -10.17 -22.34
CA ILE A 129 -13.98 -10.49 -21.94
C ILE A 129 -13.79 -11.94 -21.51
N GLY A 130 -14.87 -12.70 -21.28
CA GLY A 130 -14.84 -13.99 -20.58
C GLY A 130 -14.74 -13.83 -19.06
N SER A 131 -14.86 -14.95 -18.33
CA SER A 131 -14.76 -14.94 -16.86
C SER A 131 -13.33 -14.65 -16.42
N PRO A 132 -13.06 -13.63 -15.59
CA PRO A 132 -11.74 -13.44 -15.02
C PRO A 132 -11.31 -14.65 -14.19
N LYS A 133 -10.08 -15.13 -14.39
CA LYS A 133 -9.55 -16.33 -13.73
C LYS A 133 -8.22 -16.14 -13.06
N LYS A 134 -7.43 -15.20 -13.52
CA LYS A 134 -6.08 -15.00 -13.00
C LYS A 134 -5.68 -13.53 -13.01
N ILE A 135 -5.02 -13.12 -11.95
CA ILE A 135 -4.25 -11.87 -11.89
C ILE A 135 -2.78 -12.23 -11.84
N SER A 136 -1.96 -11.53 -12.61
CA SER A 136 -0.50 -11.63 -12.57
C SER A 136 0.09 -10.24 -12.42
N PHE A 137 1.04 -10.10 -11.51
CA PHE A 137 1.87 -8.90 -11.37
C PHE A 137 3.34 -9.30 -11.50
N LYS A 138 4.02 -8.64 -12.42
CA LYS A 138 5.47 -8.75 -12.61
C LYS A 138 6.09 -7.45 -12.16
N GLY A 139 6.83 -7.52 -11.04
CA GLY A 139 7.59 -6.39 -10.53
C GLY A 139 8.95 -6.31 -11.22
N ASP A 140 9.34 -5.10 -11.59
CA ASP A 140 10.69 -4.76 -12.07
C ASP A 140 11.08 -3.43 -11.41
N ASN A 141 11.70 -3.51 -10.23
CA ASN A 141 12.02 -2.39 -9.35
C ASN A 141 10.81 -1.49 -9.02
N PHE A 142 9.63 -2.12 -8.88
CA PHE A 142 8.41 -1.37 -8.59
C PHE A 142 8.52 -0.67 -7.23
N THR A 143 8.46 0.66 -7.23
CA THR A 143 8.44 1.48 -6.02
C THR A 143 7.20 2.36 -6.03
N GLY A 144 6.34 2.19 -5.02
CA GLY A 144 5.08 2.90 -4.88
C GLY A 144 3.96 2.01 -4.35
N ARG A 145 2.75 2.53 -4.43
CA ARG A 145 1.54 1.84 -3.98
C ARG A 145 0.70 1.41 -5.17
N LEU A 146 0.34 0.14 -5.21
CA LEU A 146 -0.60 -0.44 -6.16
C LEU A 146 -1.78 -1.02 -5.40
N GLU A 147 -3.00 -0.62 -5.79
CA GLU A 147 -4.24 -1.25 -5.36
C GLU A 147 -5.04 -1.62 -6.61
N TYR A 148 -5.42 -2.87 -6.71
CA TYR A 148 -6.26 -3.37 -7.80
C TYR A 148 -7.42 -4.15 -7.23
N GLN A 149 -8.63 -3.89 -7.73
CA GLN A 149 -9.86 -4.49 -7.22
C GLN A 149 -10.75 -4.92 -8.37
N ILE A 150 -11.45 -6.03 -8.15
CA ILE A 150 -12.53 -6.53 -9.01
C ILE A 150 -13.74 -6.79 -8.10
N LEU A 151 -14.87 -6.21 -8.45
CA LEU A 151 -16.15 -6.43 -7.77
C LEU A 151 -17.19 -6.90 -8.78
N LYS A 152 -17.81 -8.03 -8.52
CA LYS A 152 -18.96 -8.52 -9.29
C LYS A 152 -20.21 -7.67 -8.97
N LYS A 153 -20.93 -7.27 -10.00
CA LYS A 153 -22.21 -6.55 -9.91
C LYS A 153 -23.36 -7.39 -10.38
#